data_eb9107a59c51644439780c46fed5dc62
#
_entry.id   eb9107a59c51644439780c46fed5dc62
#
_cell.length_a   1.000
_cell.length_b   1.000
_cell.length_c   1.000
_cell.angle_alpha   90.00
_cell.angle_beta   90.00
_cell.angle_gamma   90.00
#
_symmetry.space_group_name_H-M   'P 1'
#
loop_
_entity.id
_entity.type
_entity.pdbx_description
1 polymer ?
#
loop_
_entity_poly.entity_id
_entity_poly.type
_entity_poly.pdbx_seq_one_letter_code
_entity_poly.pdbx_strand_id
1 'polypeptide(L)'
;MHTKKLTTMTALLLAGGYMALTLAAQAVETFGSNEKYRPRLFARFPGDFVNVPDGMTQDADGNLYLSVPNFINNLYPGCIMKRAVGTGEWSVFVTGLINPDTNRGCPMGMEMGPDGNLYYCDNQYFNSKDYKSRILKVVICPCTGKPVKIVPVVENIKLANAIRFYGGDLFFTDTYFDLDRPDGVGIGGVYRVPMKDFANGPVKLLPKPDYKKDKYFVGNSETKPLPGRGGDNSGCDGLCIDRDGNLFFGTFGSGRFYTMARKADGSYGKPELLIEDPARFACCDGITYDRCRHCVYMTDSALNAVHKWDIATKTFSTLWRNGDTDGADGLLDQPCEPIVWRGKLVVVNFDMAFPGLTNTENDKVHTLSVIDL
;
A
#
# COMPACT_ATOMS: atom_id res chain seq x y z
N MET A 1 54.14 -19.94 39.41
CA MET A 1 53.56 -20.73 38.32
C MET A 1 52.10 -20.33 38.13
N HIS A 2 51.81 -19.12 37.68
CA HIS A 2 50.42 -18.67 37.33
C HIS A 2 50.50 -17.35 36.55
N THR A 3 50.88 -17.34 35.32
CA THR A 3 50.79 -16.19 34.44
C THR A 3 50.89 -16.55 32.95
N LYS A 4 49.97 -17.42 32.48
CA LYS A 4 49.89 -17.74 31.03
C LYS A 4 48.48 -18.05 30.50
N LYS A 5 47.38 -17.64 31.22
CA LYS A 5 46.03 -17.96 30.72
C LYS A 5 45.14 -16.73 30.46
N LEU A 6 45.66 -15.51 30.56
CA LEU A 6 44.82 -14.28 30.38
C LEU A 6 44.96 -13.58 29.02
N THR A 7 45.94 -13.97 28.20
CA THR A 7 46.24 -13.25 26.93
C THR A 7 45.47 -13.82 25.71
N THR A 8 44.90 -15.01 25.82
CA THR A 8 44.25 -15.67 24.67
C THR A 8 42.73 -15.37 24.56
N MET A 9 42.07 -14.93 25.65
CA MET A 9 40.63 -14.61 25.59
C MET A 9 40.34 -13.21 25.04
N THR A 10 41.22 -12.25 25.23
CA THR A 10 41.04 -10.88 24.76
C THR A 10 41.22 -10.74 23.24
N ALA A 11 42.06 -11.60 22.64
CA ALA A 11 42.29 -11.61 21.20
C ALA A 11 41.11 -12.19 20.39
N LEU A 12 40.36 -13.17 20.97
CA LEU A 12 39.19 -13.76 20.31
C LEU A 12 37.97 -12.81 20.30
N LEU A 13 37.81 -12.01 21.34
CA LEU A 13 36.71 -11.04 21.45
C LEU A 13 36.91 -9.84 20.49
N LEU A 14 38.15 -9.41 20.26
CA LEU A 14 38.46 -8.36 19.29
C LEU A 14 38.32 -8.83 17.84
N ALA A 15 38.66 -10.07 17.52
CA ALA A 15 38.48 -10.63 16.18
C ALA A 15 37.00 -10.87 15.83
N GLY A 16 36.20 -11.31 16.81
CA GLY A 16 34.74 -11.50 16.64
C GLY A 16 33.98 -10.18 16.46
N GLY A 17 34.39 -9.13 17.20
CA GLY A 17 33.79 -7.80 17.07
C GLY A 17 34.13 -7.11 15.73
N TYR A 18 35.34 -7.30 15.24
CA TYR A 18 35.75 -6.73 13.93
C TYR A 18 35.10 -7.46 12.75
N MET A 19 34.89 -8.78 12.83
CA MET A 19 34.17 -9.53 11.79
C MET A 19 32.68 -9.20 11.77
N ALA A 20 32.04 -8.99 12.92
CA ALA A 20 30.62 -8.59 12.98
C ALA A 20 30.40 -7.15 12.45
N LEU A 21 31.31 -6.22 12.73
CA LEU A 21 31.25 -4.87 12.22
C LEU A 21 31.52 -4.78 10.69
N THR A 22 32.44 -5.61 10.18
CA THR A 22 32.71 -5.65 8.72
C THR A 22 31.58 -6.34 7.95
N LEU A 23 30.93 -7.36 8.52
CA LEU A 23 29.74 -7.99 7.91
C LEU A 23 28.52 -7.07 7.93
N ALA A 24 28.31 -6.28 8.99
CA ALA A 24 27.26 -5.28 9.04
C ALA A 24 27.52 -4.12 8.04
N ALA A 25 28.75 -3.65 7.91
CA ALA A 25 29.11 -2.63 6.94
C ALA A 25 28.97 -3.13 5.48
N GLN A 26 29.37 -4.39 5.19
CA GLN A 26 29.17 -4.98 3.86
C GLN A 26 27.69 -5.22 3.53
N ALA A 27 26.82 -5.55 4.50
CA ALA A 27 25.39 -5.67 4.28
C ALA A 27 24.73 -4.34 3.94
N VAL A 28 25.23 -3.21 4.45
CA VAL A 28 24.76 -1.85 4.12
C VAL A 28 25.20 -1.42 2.73
N GLU A 29 26.38 -1.84 2.27
CA GLU A 29 26.90 -1.48 0.92
C GLU A 29 26.23 -2.26 -0.24
N THR A 30 25.63 -3.41 0.00
CA THR A 30 25.03 -4.24 -1.06
C THR A 30 23.60 -3.87 -1.46
N PHE A 31 22.93 -3.00 -0.72
CA PHE A 31 21.64 -2.42 -1.10
C PHE A 31 21.80 -1.02 -1.70
N GLY A 32 22.76 -0.86 -2.59
CA GLY A 32 23.04 0.41 -3.27
C GLY A 32 21.78 0.91 -4.00
N SER A 33 21.23 1.99 -3.50
CA SER A 33 20.27 2.82 -4.22
C SER A 33 20.91 3.26 -5.55
N ASN A 34 20.22 3.01 -6.64
CA ASN A 34 20.69 3.46 -7.95
C ASN A 34 20.39 4.96 -8.09
N GLU A 35 21.41 5.80 -8.08
CA GLU A 35 21.29 7.27 -8.17
C GLU A 35 20.42 7.75 -9.35
N LYS A 36 20.30 6.94 -10.41
CA LYS A 36 19.35 7.19 -11.50
C LYS A 36 17.91 7.31 -10.99
N TYR A 37 17.55 6.55 -9.96
CA TYR A 37 16.20 6.49 -9.40
C TYR A 37 16.07 7.23 -8.07
N ARG A 38 16.98 8.14 -7.77
CA ARG A 38 16.93 8.94 -6.54
C ARG A 38 15.61 9.71 -6.48
N PRO A 39 14.81 9.54 -5.42
CA PRO A 39 13.58 10.29 -5.22
C PRO A 39 13.87 11.79 -5.04
N ARG A 40 12.94 12.60 -5.49
CA ARG A 40 12.95 14.06 -5.30
C ARG A 40 11.57 14.50 -4.82
N LEU A 41 11.51 15.63 -4.15
CA LEU A 41 10.27 16.19 -3.66
C LEU A 41 9.29 16.48 -4.82
N PHE A 42 8.08 15.91 -4.74
CA PHE A 42 6.99 16.19 -5.67
C PHE A 42 5.98 17.17 -5.08
N ALA A 43 5.61 16.96 -3.82
CA ALA A 43 4.73 17.85 -3.07
C ALA A 43 5.05 17.79 -1.57
N ARG A 44 4.72 18.88 -0.88
CA ARG A 44 4.90 19.03 0.56
C ARG A 44 3.61 19.60 1.15
N PHE A 45 3.13 18.98 2.22
CA PHE A 45 1.93 19.38 2.94
C PHE A 45 2.30 19.73 4.38
N PRO A 46 2.54 21.00 4.70
CA PRO A 46 2.91 21.40 6.04
C PRO A 46 1.69 21.43 6.97
N GLY A 47 1.91 21.13 8.24
CA GLY A 47 0.90 21.23 9.29
C GLY A 47 0.00 20.00 9.40
N ASP A 48 -1.02 20.11 10.25
CA ASP A 48 -1.85 18.96 10.67
C ASP A 48 -2.99 18.62 9.71
N PHE A 49 -3.24 19.44 8.69
CA PHE A 49 -4.38 19.24 7.77
C PHE A 49 -4.23 17.99 6.89
N VAL A 50 -3.04 17.72 6.39
CA VAL A 50 -2.69 16.49 5.70
C VAL A 50 -1.79 15.69 6.61
N ASN A 51 -2.29 14.61 7.16
CA ASN A 51 -1.46 13.64 7.87
C ASN A 51 -1.80 12.23 7.40
N VAL A 52 -0.79 11.39 7.35
CA VAL A 52 -0.91 10.00 6.88
C VAL A 52 -1.60 9.94 5.52
N PRO A 53 -1.12 10.65 4.47
CA PRO A 53 -1.65 10.47 3.12
C PRO A 53 -1.41 9.03 2.66
N ASP A 54 -2.34 8.46 1.89
CA ASP A 54 -2.32 7.03 1.56
C ASP A 54 -2.45 6.77 0.06
N GLY A 55 -3.66 6.55 -0.46
CA GLY A 55 -3.91 6.16 -1.83
C GLY A 55 -3.81 7.31 -2.83
N MET A 56 -3.41 7.00 -4.05
CA MET A 56 -3.36 7.96 -5.14
C MET A 56 -3.91 7.37 -6.44
N THR A 57 -4.64 8.18 -7.21
CA THR A 57 -5.07 7.84 -8.56
C THR A 57 -5.04 9.08 -9.48
N GLN A 58 -5.30 8.88 -10.77
CA GLN A 58 -5.40 9.96 -11.75
C GLN A 58 -6.64 9.81 -12.61
N ASP A 59 -7.19 10.93 -13.07
CA ASP A 59 -8.23 10.94 -14.09
C ASP A 59 -7.63 10.94 -15.52
N ALA A 60 -8.52 10.87 -16.53
CA ALA A 60 -8.11 10.84 -17.93
C ALA A 60 -7.40 12.14 -18.39
N ASP A 61 -7.62 13.25 -17.69
CA ASP A 61 -6.96 14.53 -17.97
C ASP A 61 -5.59 14.63 -17.30
N GLY A 62 -5.23 13.65 -16.44
CA GLY A 62 -3.99 13.60 -15.69
C GLY A 62 -3.99 14.41 -14.40
N ASN A 63 -5.17 14.83 -13.91
CA ASN A 63 -5.27 15.37 -12.54
C ASN A 63 -5.03 14.21 -11.55
N LEU A 64 -4.31 14.51 -10.48
CA LEU A 64 -4.06 13.53 -9.41
C LEU A 64 -5.07 13.69 -8.27
N TYR A 65 -5.43 12.57 -7.68
CA TYR A 65 -6.25 12.51 -6.47
C TYR A 65 -5.46 11.79 -5.38
N LEU A 66 -5.46 12.35 -4.18
CA LEU A 66 -4.74 11.85 -3.00
C LEU A 66 -5.72 11.66 -1.85
N SER A 67 -5.77 10.48 -1.27
CA SER A 67 -6.53 10.25 -0.05
C SER A 67 -5.74 10.68 1.17
N VAL A 68 -6.45 11.23 2.15
CA VAL A 68 -5.90 11.71 3.41
C VAL A 68 -6.81 11.22 4.52
N PRO A 69 -6.56 10.02 5.09
CA PRO A 69 -7.40 9.45 6.15
C PRO A 69 -7.28 10.16 7.50
N ASN A 70 -6.20 10.90 7.76
CA ASN A 70 -5.95 11.65 8.99
C ASN A 70 -6.01 10.77 10.26
N PHE A 71 -5.23 9.69 10.30
CA PHE A 71 -5.24 8.72 11.41
C PHE A 71 -4.56 9.20 12.69
N ILE A 72 -3.55 10.08 12.59
CA ILE A 72 -2.73 10.48 13.75
C ILE A 72 -3.52 11.34 14.73
N ASN A 73 -4.37 12.24 14.24
CA ASN A 73 -5.18 13.11 15.07
C ASN A 73 -6.58 13.30 14.51
N ASN A 74 -7.48 13.84 15.34
CA ASN A 74 -8.87 14.10 14.96
C ASN A 74 -9.16 15.58 14.72
N LEU A 75 -8.15 16.38 14.40
CA LEU A 75 -8.29 17.81 14.19
C LEU A 75 -9.03 18.11 12.89
N TYR A 76 -8.82 17.28 11.87
CA TYR A 76 -9.45 17.41 10.58
C TYR A 76 -10.12 16.12 10.13
N PRO A 77 -11.25 16.17 9.41
CA PRO A 77 -11.85 14.98 8.83
C PRO A 77 -10.97 14.42 7.73
N GLY A 78 -11.03 13.11 7.51
CA GLY A 78 -10.44 12.49 6.33
C GLY A 78 -11.03 13.08 5.05
N CYS A 79 -10.21 13.26 4.03
CA CYS A 79 -10.62 13.88 2.77
C CYS A 79 -9.89 13.28 1.56
N ILE A 80 -10.35 13.62 0.37
CA ILE A 80 -9.63 13.38 -0.88
C ILE A 80 -9.25 14.75 -1.44
N MET A 81 -7.98 14.93 -1.74
CA MET A 81 -7.45 16.11 -2.38
C MET A 81 -7.32 15.89 -3.89
N LYS A 82 -7.41 16.95 -4.65
CA LYS A 82 -7.18 16.97 -6.11
C LYS A 82 -6.06 17.93 -6.43
N ARG A 83 -5.11 17.48 -7.28
CA ARG A 83 -4.12 18.31 -7.93
C ARG A 83 -4.52 18.55 -9.37
N ALA A 84 -4.88 19.78 -9.67
CA ALA A 84 -5.22 20.15 -11.03
C ALA A 84 -3.96 20.18 -11.93
N VAL A 85 -4.02 19.51 -13.07
CA VAL A 85 -2.89 19.42 -14.00
C VAL A 85 -2.47 20.77 -14.57
N GLY A 86 -3.43 21.71 -14.74
CA GLY A 86 -3.18 23.03 -15.31
C GLY A 86 -2.46 23.99 -14.37
N THR A 87 -2.77 23.99 -13.07
CA THR A 87 -2.15 24.87 -12.07
C THR A 87 -1.07 24.17 -11.26
N GLY A 88 -1.16 22.85 -11.10
CA GLY A 88 -0.30 22.08 -10.22
C GLY A 88 -0.63 22.24 -8.73
N GLU A 89 -1.72 22.93 -8.40
CA GLU A 89 -2.13 23.20 -7.03
C GLU A 89 -3.00 22.08 -6.47
N TRP A 90 -2.84 21.81 -5.18
CA TRP A 90 -3.65 20.89 -4.41
C TRP A 90 -4.80 21.60 -3.70
N SER A 91 -6.00 21.01 -3.76
CA SER A 91 -7.17 21.50 -3.02
C SER A 91 -8.03 20.32 -2.57
N VAL A 92 -8.84 20.52 -1.53
CA VAL A 92 -9.82 19.51 -1.12
C VAL A 92 -10.83 19.29 -2.24
N PHE A 93 -10.93 18.06 -2.72
CA PHE A 93 -11.92 17.64 -3.70
C PHE A 93 -13.24 17.27 -3.02
N VAL A 94 -13.16 16.46 -1.97
CA VAL A 94 -14.31 16.03 -1.17
C VAL A 94 -13.86 15.59 0.21
N THR A 95 -14.68 15.87 1.23
CA THR A 95 -14.53 15.27 2.56
C THR A 95 -15.06 13.83 2.53
N GLY A 96 -14.38 12.91 3.20
CA GLY A 96 -14.79 11.51 3.31
C GLY A 96 -16.18 11.35 3.92
N LEU A 97 -16.97 10.43 3.42
CA LEU A 97 -18.30 10.15 3.96
C LEU A 97 -18.20 9.57 5.37
N ILE A 98 -18.76 10.27 6.33
CA ILE A 98 -18.77 9.82 7.73
C ILE A 98 -19.54 8.50 7.86
N ASN A 99 -18.92 7.52 8.49
CA ASN A 99 -19.57 6.28 8.90
C ASN A 99 -20.37 6.55 10.17
N PRO A 100 -21.68 6.28 10.22
CA PRO A 100 -22.52 6.58 11.38
C PRO A 100 -22.14 5.77 12.63
N ASP A 101 -21.56 4.57 12.45
CA ASP A 101 -21.19 3.70 13.58
C ASP A 101 -19.87 4.12 14.26
N THR A 102 -18.95 4.74 13.51
CA THR A 102 -17.62 5.12 13.98
C THR A 102 -17.41 6.63 14.09
N ASN A 103 -18.34 7.41 13.51
CA ASN A 103 -18.24 8.85 13.36
C ASN A 103 -16.95 9.34 12.64
N ARG A 104 -16.41 8.52 11.72
CA ARG A 104 -15.19 8.80 10.96
C ARG A 104 -15.40 8.50 9.47
N GLY A 105 -14.66 9.20 8.61
CA GLY A 105 -14.45 8.85 7.22
C GLY A 105 -12.95 8.78 6.98
N CYS A 106 -12.45 7.63 6.54
CA CYS A 106 -11.02 7.34 6.43
C CYS A 106 -10.68 6.83 5.02
N PRO A 107 -10.62 7.72 4.00
CA PRO A 107 -10.30 7.31 2.62
C PRO A 107 -8.85 6.81 2.53
N MET A 108 -8.68 5.64 1.90
CA MET A 108 -7.40 5.01 1.58
C MET A 108 -7.28 4.77 0.07
N GLY A 109 -6.87 3.57 -0.36
CA GLY A 109 -6.70 3.24 -1.77
C GLY A 109 -7.89 3.66 -2.63
N MET A 110 -7.63 4.18 -3.83
CA MET A 110 -8.66 4.73 -4.71
C MET A 110 -8.37 4.50 -6.19
N GLU A 111 -9.43 4.53 -7.00
CA GLU A 111 -9.33 4.37 -8.46
C GLU A 111 -10.45 5.14 -9.15
N MET A 112 -10.16 5.68 -10.34
CA MET A 112 -11.20 6.19 -11.24
C MET A 112 -11.90 5.02 -11.93
N GLY A 113 -13.20 4.92 -11.72
CA GLY A 113 -14.01 3.88 -12.37
C GLY A 113 -14.23 4.14 -13.85
N PRO A 114 -14.56 3.10 -14.64
CA PRO A 114 -14.84 3.23 -16.06
C PRO A 114 -16.09 4.07 -16.37
N ASP A 115 -16.89 4.38 -15.36
CA ASP A 115 -18.05 5.28 -15.42
C ASP A 115 -17.70 6.76 -15.15
N GLY A 116 -16.39 7.07 -15.04
CA GLY A 116 -15.90 8.43 -14.79
C GLY A 116 -16.09 8.93 -13.34
N ASN A 117 -16.48 8.05 -12.43
CA ASN A 117 -16.61 8.38 -11.00
C ASN A 117 -15.38 7.89 -10.22
N LEU A 118 -15.13 8.52 -9.08
CA LEU A 118 -14.03 8.11 -8.20
C LEU A 118 -14.54 7.10 -7.17
N TYR A 119 -13.80 6.02 -6.98
CA TYR A 119 -14.08 5.01 -5.96
C TYR A 119 -12.95 4.99 -4.95
N TYR A 120 -13.26 4.77 -3.68
CA TYR A 120 -12.25 4.69 -2.63
C TYR A 120 -12.62 3.70 -1.52
N CYS A 121 -11.60 3.14 -0.92
CA CYS A 121 -11.70 2.35 0.30
C CYS A 121 -11.89 3.28 1.50
N ASP A 122 -12.94 3.09 2.28
CA ASP A 122 -13.17 3.77 3.56
C ASP A 122 -12.77 2.81 4.67
N ASN A 123 -11.54 2.98 5.18
CA ASN A 123 -10.97 2.12 6.19
C ASN A 123 -11.47 2.47 7.59
N GLN A 124 -12.25 1.61 8.18
CA GLN A 124 -12.79 1.77 9.53
C GLN A 124 -12.09 0.88 10.59
N TYR A 125 -11.13 0.05 10.21
CA TYR A 125 -10.48 -0.93 11.09
C TYR A 125 -9.82 -0.31 12.33
N PHE A 126 -9.23 0.87 12.19
CA PHE A 126 -8.62 1.57 13.34
C PHE A 126 -9.66 2.16 14.29
N ASN A 127 -10.91 2.31 13.85
CA ASN A 127 -12.03 2.83 14.65
C ASN A 127 -12.96 1.71 15.17
N SER A 128 -13.09 0.61 14.43
CA SER A 128 -13.90 -0.55 14.81
C SER A 128 -13.38 -1.82 14.14
N LYS A 129 -13.36 -2.93 14.89
CA LYS A 129 -13.00 -4.25 14.38
C LYS A 129 -14.18 -5.03 13.77
N ASP A 130 -15.38 -4.43 13.68
CA ASP A 130 -16.65 -5.10 13.36
C ASP A 130 -17.08 -4.97 11.91
N TYR A 131 -16.15 -5.11 10.94
CA TYR A 131 -16.46 -5.09 9.50
C TYR A 131 -17.17 -3.80 9.04
N LYS A 132 -16.73 -2.64 9.55
CA LYS A 132 -17.31 -1.32 9.24
C LYS A 132 -16.68 -0.65 8.02
N SER A 133 -15.58 -1.20 7.49
CA SER A 133 -14.98 -0.68 6.26
C SER A 133 -15.88 -0.91 5.06
N ARG A 134 -15.79 -0.01 4.09
CA ARG A 134 -16.66 0.04 2.92
C ARG A 134 -15.86 0.42 1.68
N ILE A 135 -16.41 0.17 0.51
CA ILE A 135 -16.00 0.87 -0.70
C ILE A 135 -17.09 1.87 -1.05
N LEU A 136 -16.66 3.09 -1.30
CA LEU A 136 -17.54 4.23 -1.57
C LEU A 136 -17.28 4.76 -2.98
N LYS A 137 -18.33 5.25 -3.61
CA LYS A 137 -18.30 5.92 -4.91
C LYS A 137 -18.61 7.40 -4.74
N VAL A 138 -17.70 8.26 -5.16
CA VAL A 138 -17.94 9.70 -5.35
C VAL A 138 -18.51 9.90 -6.73
N VAL A 139 -19.78 10.25 -6.80
CA VAL A 139 -20.43 10.60 -8.06
C VAL A 139 -19.95 11.99 -8.49
N ILE A 140 -19.35 12.05 -9.68
CA ILE A 140 -18.79 13.27 -10.25
C ILE A 140 -19.73 13.77 -11.36
N CYS A 141 -20.08 15.07 -11.31
CA CYS A 141 -20.83 15.70 -12.39
C CYS A 141 -19.95 15.79 -13.65
N PRO A 142 -20.33 15.15 -14.77
CA PRO A 142 -19.51 15.17 -15.97
C PRO A 142 -19.35 16.55 -16.59
N CYS A 143 -20.30 17.46 -16.36
CA CYS A 143 -20.26 18.83 -16.90
C CYS A 143 -19.31 19.75 -16.12
N THR A 144 -19.15 19.53 -14.80
CA THR A 144 -18.38 20.44 -13.94
C THR A 144 -17.15 19.81 -13.32
N GLY A 145 -17.00 18.48 -13.39
CA GLY A 145 -15.95 17.72 -12.71
C GLY A 145 -16.02 17.79 -11.18
N LYS A 146 -17.14 18.28 -10.60
CA LYS A 146 -17.31 18.44 -9.15
C LYS A 146 -18.00 17.22 -8.53
N PRO A 147 -17.70 16.87 -7.28
CA PRO A 147 -18.42 15.83 -6.57
C PRO A 147 -19.87 16.25 -6.30
N VAL A 148 -20.82 15.33 -6.48
CA VAL A 148 -22.26 15.55 -6.27
C VAL A 148 -22.74 14.85 -5.00
N LYS A 149 -22.33 13.59 -4.82
CA LYS A 149 -22.68 12.77 -3.65
C LYS A 149 -21.70 11.62 -3.50
N ILE A 150 -21.67 11.04 -2.31
CA ILE A 150 -20.92 9.80 -2.02
C ILE A 150 -21.93 8.73 -1.64
N VAL A 151 -21.77 7.53 -2.22
CA VAL A 151 -22.65 6.39 -1.96
C VAL A 151 -21.84 5.13 -1.69
N PRO A 152 -22.27 4.22 -0.78
CA PRO A 152 -21.64 2.93 -0.59
C PRO A 152 -21.93 2.01 -1.78
N VAL A 153 -20.93 1.20 -2.16
CA VAL A 153 -21.03 0.18 -3.22
C VAL A 153 -20.69 -1.23 -2.72
N VAL A 154 -19.79 -1.34 -1.73
CA VAL A 154 -19.50 -2.59 -1.03
C VAL A 154 -19.41 -2.33 0.47
N GLU A 155 -20.00 -3.21 1.26
CA GLU A 155 -20.03 -3.13 2.73
C GLU A 155 -19.61 -4.47 3.37
N ASN A 156 -19.39 -4.48 4.67
CA ASN A 156 -18.94 -5.62 5.48
C ASN A 156 -17.51 -6.05 5.16
N ILE A 157 -16.60 -5.09 5.00
CA ILE A 157 -15.17 -5.31 4.84
C ILE A 157 -14.49 -5.07 6.19
N LYS A 158 -13.47 -5.85 6.55
CA LYS A 158 -12.72 -5.67 7.79
C LYS A 158 -11.77 -4.49 7.67
N LEU A 159 -10.86 -4.51 6.70
CA LEU A 159 -10.01 -3.41 6.30
C LEU A 159 -9.93 -3.33 4.77
N ALA A 160 -10.72 -2.46 4.16
CA ALA A 160 -10.61 -2.16 2.74
C ALA A 160 -9.34 -1.34 2.48
N ASN A 161 -8.45 -1.80 1.59
CA ASN A 161 -7.18 -1.13 1.33
C ASN A 161 -7.03 -0.74 -0.14
N ALA A 162 -6.66 -1.64 -1.03
CA ALA A 162 -6.48 -1.34 -2.45
C ALA A 162 -7.75 -1.61 -3.27
N ILE A 163 -7.88 -0.88 -4.38
CA ILE A 163 -9.02 -0.98 -5.31
C ILE A 163 -8.54 -0.81 -6.75
N ARG A 164 -9.03 -1.66 -7.67
CA ARG A 164 -8.74 -1.58 -9.12
C ARG A 164 -9.95 -2.00 -9.95
N PHE A 165 -10.04 -1.49 -11.17
CA PHE A 165 -11.06 -1.90 -12.16
C PHE A 165 -10.45 -2.68 -13.31
N TYR A 166 -11.13 -3.77 -13.71
CA TYR A 166 -10.79 -4.50 -14.93
C TYR A 166 -12.02 -5.22 -15.50
N GLY A 167 -12.26 -5.07 -16.79
CA GLY A 167 -13.31 -5.82 -17.51
C GLY A 167 -14.75 -5.57 -17.02
N GLY A 168 -15.03 -4.41 -16.40
CA GLY A 168 -16.34 -4.08 -15.85
C GLY A 168 -16.55 -4.57 -14.41
N ASP A 169 -15.50 -5.06 -13.77
CA ASP A 169 -15.52 -5.52 -12.38
C ASP A 169 -14.63 -4.64 -11.50
N LEU A 170 -15.03 -4.49 -10.25
CA LEU A 170 -14.32 -3.89 -9.17
C LEU A 170 -13.54 -4.97 -8.42
N PHE A 171 -12.23 -4.81 -8.29
CA PHE A 171 -11.35 -5.64 -7.47
C PHE A 171 -10.86 -4.84 -6.26
N PHE A 172 -10.73 -5.49 -5.12
CA PHE A 172 -10.20 -4.85 -3.92
C PHE A 172 -9.63 -5.87 -2.95
N THR A 173 -8.84 -5.36 -1.98
CA THR A 173 -8.26 -6.15 -0.90
C THR A 173 -8.96 -5.90 0.43
N ASP A 174 -9.08 -6.96 1.24
CA ASP A 174 -9.39 -6.92 2.67
C ASP A 174 -8.17 -7.42 3.43
N THR A 175 -7.43 -6.50 4.06
CA THR A 175 -6.12 -6.80 4.66
C THR A 175 -6.23 -7.69 5.89
N TYR A 176 -7.32 -7.61 6.65
CA TYR A 176 -7.41 -8.17 8.01
C TYR A 176 -8.54 -9.16 8.24
N PHE A 177 -8.98 -9.90 7.28
CA PHE A 177 -10.20 -10.66 7.52
C PHE A 177 -10.02 -11.94 8.36
N ASP A 178 -8.83 -12.49 8.53
CA ASP A 178 -8.54 -13.56 9.50
C ASP A 178 -7.14 -13.43 10.12
N LEU A 179 -7.04 -12.78 11.28
CA LEU A 179 -5.78 -12.55 12.01
C LEU A 179 -5.63 -13.41 13.27
N ASP A 180 -6.74 -13.98 13.78
CA ASP A 180 -6.78 -14.61 15.10
C ASP A 180 -6.55 -16.13 15.01
N ARG A 181 -5.80 -16.57 14.03
CA ARG A 181 -5.50 -18.00 13.85
C ARG A 181 -4.52 -18.49 14.93
N PRO A 182 -4.70 -19.74 15.43
CA PRO A 182 -3.81 -20.30 16.45
C PRO A 182 -2.34 -20.45 16.01
N ASP A 183 -2.09 -20.53 14.68
CA ASP A 183 -0.76 -20.61 14.11
C ASP A 183 -0.10 -19.25 13.90
N GLY A 184 -0.77 -18.15 14.26
CA GLY A 184 -0.29 -16.78 14.12
C GLY A 184 -0.24 -16.27 12.67
N VAL A 185 -0.69 -17.07 11.69
CA VAL A 185 -0.72 -16.68 10.27
C VAL A 185 -1.93 -15.78 10.03
N GLY A 186 -1.71 -14.59 9.53
CA GLY A 186 -2.78 -13.70 9.08
C GLY A 186 -3.23 -14.03 7.66
N ILE A 187 -4.52 -13.86 7.40
CA ILE A 187 -5.13 -14.05 6.07
C ILE A 187 -5.71 -12.73 5.62
N GLY A 188 -5.28 -12.25 4.45
CA GLY A 188 -5.94 -11.18 3.71
C GLY A 188 -6.68 -11.74 2.50
N GLY A 189 -7.74 -11.05 2.05
CA GLY A 189 -8.57 -11.48 0.94
C GLY A 189 -8.50 -10.57 -0.27
N VAL A 190 -8.68 -11.16 -1.46
CA VAL A 190 -8.92 -10.46 -2.72
C VAL A 190 -10.33 -10.77 -3.17
N TYR A 191 -11.09 -9.74 -3.51
CA TYR A 191 -12.48 -9.81 -3.94
C TYR A 191 -12.66 -9.22 -5.34
N ARG A 192 -13.69 -9.70 -6.06
CA ARG A 192 -14.13 -9.23 -7.36
C ARG A 192 -15.64 -9.04 -7.37
N VAL A 193 -16.11 -7.82 -7.56
CA VAL A 193 -17.54 -7.48 -7.60
C VAL A 193 -17.89 -6.88 -8.94
N PRO A 194 -18.75 -7.52 -9.76
CA PRO A 194 -19.24 -6.92 -10.99
C PRO A 194 -19.97 -5.61 -10.73
N MET A 195 -19.67 -4.55 -11.50
CA MET A 195 -20.29 -3.23 -11.31
C MET A 195 -21.82 -3.27 -11.38
N LYS A 196 -22.39 -4.18 -12.16
CA LYS A 196 -23.84 -4.40 -12.25
C LYS A 196 -24.49 -4.85 -10.93
N ASP A 197 -23.71 -5.53 -10.06
CA ASP A 197 -24.23 -6.10 -8.81
C ASP A 197 -24.46 -5.01 -7.74
N PHE A 198 -23.77 -3.87 -7.83
CA PHE A 198 -23.99 -2.72 -6.95
C PHE A 198 -24.68 -1.53 -7.63
N ALA A 199 -25.24 -1.72 -8.84
CA ALA A 199 -25.94 -0.66 -9.57
C ALA A 199 -27.19 -0.14 -8.83
N ASN A 200 -27.85 -1.01 -8.06
CA ASN A 200 -29.10 -0.70 -7.34
C ASN A 200 -28.92 -0.63 -5.81
N GLY A 201 -27.70 -0.57 -5.32
CA GLY A 201 -27.38 -0.50 -3.89
C GLY A 201 -26.13 -1.31 -3.55
N PRO A 202 -25.61 -1.16 -2.32
CA PRO A 202 -24.36 -1.80 -1.96
C PRO A 202 -24.46 -3.33 -1.88
N VAL A 203 -23.41 -4.00 -2.35
CA VAL A 203 -23.17 -5.41 -2.08
C VAL A 203 -22.69 -5.56 -0.64
N LYS A 204 -23.21 -6.56 0.07
CA LYS A 204 -22.74 -6.93 1.41
C LYS A 204 -21.97 -8.23 1.34
N LEU A 205 -20.71 -8.19 1.76
CA LEU A 205 -19.88 -9.38 1.82
C LEU A 205 -20.28 -10.28 2.99
N LEU A 206 -19.98 -11.57 2.85
CA LEU A 206 -20.11 -12.51 3.95
C LEU A 206 -18.97 -12.30 4.96
N PRO A 207 -19.27 -12.19 6.28
CA PRO A 207 -18.24 -12.06 7.29
C PRO A 207 -17.51 -13.41 7.51
N LYS A 208 -16.37 -13.36 8.23
CA LYS A 208 -15.74 -14.56 8.80
C LYS A 208 -16.77 -15.31 9.71
N PRO A 209 -16.89 -16.65 9.68
CA PRO A 209 -16.01 -17.58 8.95
C PRO A 209 -16.43 -17.91 7.51
N ASP A 210 -17.46 -17.28 6.99
CA ASP A 210 -18.12 -17.69 5.74
C ASP A 210 -17.51 -17.09 4.46
N TYR A 211 -16.45 -16.27 4.57
CA TYR A 211 -15.83 -15.58 3.43
C TYR A 211 -15.50 -16.50 2.24
N LYS A 212 -15.08 -17.76 2.50
CA LYS A 212 -14.78 -18.73 1.43
C LYS A 212 -16.02 -19.16 0.63
N LYS A 213 -17.22 -18.93 1.16
CA LYS A 213 -18.49 -19.18 0.49
C LYS A 213 -18.99 -17.94 -0.26
N ASP A 214 -18.35 -16.79 -0.05
CA ASP A 214 -18.72 -15.56 -0.73
C ASP A 214 -18.45 -15.69 -2.23
N LYS A 215 -19.46 -15.46 -3.05
CA LYS A 215 -19.34 -15.54 -4.51
C LYS A 215 -18.37 -14.50 -5.12
N TYR A 216 -18.04 -13.48 -4.34
CA TYR A 216 -17.12 -12.42 -4.75
C TYR A 216 -15.67 -12.66 -4.31
N PHE A 217 -15.46 -13.65 -3.45
CA PHE A 217 -14.11 -14.02 -3.02
C PHE A 217 -13.33 -14.67 -4.17
N VAL A 218 -12.12 -14.15 -4.44
CA VAL A 218 -11.26 -14.62 -5.55
C VAL A 218 -10.07 -15.42 -5.03
N GLY A 219 -9.42 -14.94 -3.98
CA GLY A 219 -8.24 -15.58 -3.42
C GLY A 219 -7.76 -14.90 -2.14
N ASN A 220 -6.67 -15.41 -1.57
CA ASN A 220 -6.11 -14.90 -0.33
C ASN A 220 -4.58 -14.89 -0.36
N SER A 221 -4.01 -14.07 0.51
CA SER A 221 -2.62 -14.17 0.95
C SER A 221 -2.52 -14.85 2.31
N GLU A 222 -1.33 -15.34 2.62
CA GLU A 222 -0.93 -15.77 3.96
C GLU A 222 0.28 -14.95 4.42
N THR A 223 0.19 -14.41 5.63
CA THR A 223 1.22 -13.57 6.22
C THR A 223 1.72 -14.17 7.52
N LYS A 224 3.02 -14.43 7.61
CA LYS A 224 3.68 -14.80 8.86
C LYS A 224 4.38 -13.56 9.41
N PRO A 225 4.17 -13.21 10.69
CA PRO A 225 4.86 -12.08 11.29
C PRO A 225 6.38 -12.16 11.15
N LEU A 226 7.01 -11.06 10.79
CA LEU A 226 8.46 -10.96 10.77
C LEU A 226 8.99 -10.59 12.17
N PRO A 227 10.20 -11.04 12.53
CA PRO A 227 10.86 -10.63 13.78
C PRO A 227 10.96 -9.10 13.86
N GLY A 228 10.68 -8.54 15.03
CA GLY A 228 10.76 -7.09 15.27
C GLY A 228 9.53 -6.29 14.82
N ARG A 229 8.59 -6.86 14.05
CA ARG A 229 7.38 -6.20 13.54
C ARG A 229 6.18 -6.24 14.50
N GLY A 230 6.41 -6.42 15.81
CA GLY A 230 5.34 -6.41 16.82
C GLY A 230 4.26 -7.48 16.66
N GLY A 231 4.53 -8.54 15.90
CA GLY A 231 3.56 -9.59 15.59
C GLY A 231 2.62 -9.26 14.43
N ASP A 232 2.92 -8.23 13.64
CA ASP A 232 2.13 -7.81 12.49
C ASP A 232 1.99 -8.94 11.47
N ASN A 233 0.77 -9.44 11.30
CA ASN A 233 0.39 -10.48 10.35
C ASN A 233 -0.60 -9.98 9.30
N SER A 234 -0.59 -8.68 9.01
CA SER A 234 -1.43 -8.04 8.00
C SER A 234 -1.28 -8.71 6.63
N GLY A 235 -2.40 -9.03 6.02
CA GLY A 235 -2.49 -9.75 4.76
C GLY A 235 -2.44 -8.86 3.52
N CYS A 236 -3.32 -9.17 2.54
CA CYS A 236 -3.41 -8.46 1.27
C CYS A 236 -3.53 -6.95 1.46
N ASP A 237 -2.59 -6.22 0.86
CA ASP A 237 -2.57 -4.77 0.89
C ASP A 237 -2.69 -4.22 -0.54
N GLY A 238 -1.59 -3.83 -1.17
CA GLY A 238 -1.59 -3.36 -2.55
C GLY A 238 -2.11 -4.39 -3.56
N LEU A 239 -2.78 -3.90 -4.60
CA LEU A 239 -3.34 -4.69 -5.71
C LEU A 239 -3.11 -3.94 -7.03
N CYS A 240 -2.63 -4.64 -8.06
CA CYS A 240 -2.70 -4.15 -9.42
C CYS A 240 -3.12 -5.25 -10.39
N ILE A 241 -3.50 -4.86 -11.60
CA ILE A 241 -3.97 -5.76 -12.66
C ILE A 241 -3.20 -5.43 -13.93
N ASP A 242 -2.60 -6.43 -14.57
CA ASP A 242 -1.89 -6.21 -15.82
C ASP A 242 -2.85 -6.08 -17.03
N ARG A 243 -2.29 -5.85 -18.21
CA ARG A 243 -3.05 -5.71 -19.46
C ARG A 243 -3.83 -6.97 -19.87
N ASP A 244 -3.40 -8.14 -19.38
CA ASP A 244 -4.02 -9.44 -19.69
C ASP A 244 -5.04 -9.85 -18.60
N GLY A 245 -5.18 -9.03 -17.57
CA GLY A 245 -6.11 -9.22 -16.46
C GLY A 245 -5.57 -10.10 -15.33
N ASN A 246 -4.26 -10.42 -15.32
CA ASN A 246 -3.65 -11.11 -14.19
C ASN A 246 -3.58 -10.18 -12.99
N LEU A 247 -3.89 -10.73 -11.81
CA LEU A 247 -3.81 -9.99 -10.55
C LEU A 247 -2.41 -10.12 -9.96
N PHE A 248 -1.93 -9.02 -9.39
CA PHE A 248 -0.74 -8.96 -8.55
C PHE A 248 -1.10 -8.29 -7.23
N PHE A 249 -0.70 -8.87 -6.12
CA PHE A 249 -1.00 -8.34 -4.79
C PHE A 249 0.08 -8.72 -3.79
N GLY A 250 0.22 -7.93 -2.74
CA GLY A 250 1.25 -8.12 -1.74
C GLY A 250 0.69 -8.17 -0.32
N THR A 251 1.56 -8.46 0.66
CA THR A 251 1.20 -8.47 2.08
C THR A 251 2.01 -7.42 2.84
N PHE A 252 1.31 -6.64 3.66
CA PHE A 252 1.94 -5.60 4.48
C PHE A 252 2.84 -6.18 5.57
N GLY A 253 2.40 -7.21 6.28
CA GLY A 253 3.10 -7.73 7.45
C GLY A 253 4.38 -8.52 7.15
N SER A 254 4.61 -8.97 5.90
CA SER A 254 5.76 -9.84 5.59
C SER A 254 6.39 -9.68 4.21
N GLY A 255 5.96 -8.70 3.42
CA GLY A 255 6.54 -8.44 2.08
C GLY A 255 6.42 -9.60 1.09
N ARG A 256 5.40 -10.44 1.21
CA ARG A 256 5.13 -11.47 0.22
C ARG A 256 4.42 -10.87 -0.99
N PHE A 257 4.83 -11.28 -2.18
CA PHE A 257 4.24 -10.83 -3.44
C PHE A 257 3.69 -12.01 -4.23
N TYR A 258 2.44 -11.90 -4.67
CA TYR A 258 1.68 -12.96 -5.32
C TYR A 258 1.18 -12.55 -6.69
N THR A 259 0.89 -13.55 -7.52
CA THR A 259 0.09 -13.38 -8.74
C THR A 259 -1.05 -14.39 -8.80
N MET A 260 -2.10 -14.05 -9.55
CA MET A 260 -3.17 -14.97 -9.93
C MET A 260 -3.45 -14.81 -11.42
N ALA A 261 -3.17 -15.84 -12.20
CA ALA A 261 -3.41 -15.82 -13.64
C ALA A 261 -4.91 -15.84 -13.93
N ARG A 262 -5.34 -14.94 -14.83
CA ARG A 262 -6.69 -14.94 -15.40
C ARG A 262 -6.81 -16.05 -16.44
N LYS A 263 -7.84 -16.89 -16.31
CA LYS A 263 -8.14 -17.95 -17.28
C LYS A 263 -9.01 -17.45 -18.43
N ALA A 264 -9.11 -18.25 -19.47
CA ALA A 264 -9.90 -17.91 -20.67
C ALA A 264 -11.41 -17.69 -20.35
N ASP A 265 -11.95 -18.38 -19.34
CA ASP A 265 -13.33 -18.23 -18.87
C ASP A 265 -13.54 -17.00 -17.97
N GLY A 266 -12.47 -16.23 -17.71
CA GLY A 266 -12.47 -15.06 -16.84
C GLY A 266 -12.37 -15.38 -15.35
N SER A 267 -12.27 -16.65 -14.95
CA SER A 267 -11.94 -17.04 -13.58
C SER A 267 -10.43 -16.88 -13.30
N TYR A 268 -10.05 -17.04 -12.04
CA TYR A 268 -8.66 -16.93 -11.62
C TYR A 268 -8.08 -18.26 -11.16
N GLY A 269 -6.77 -18.42 -11.34
CA GLY A 269 -6.01 -19.51 -10.76
C GLY A 269 -5.88 -19.36 -9.24
N LYS A 270 -5.16 -20.30 -8.60
CA LYS A 270 -4.76 -20.12 -7.20
C LYS A 270 -3.67 -19.05 -7.10
N PRO A 271 -3.55 -18.35 -5.95
CA PRO A 271 -2.41 -17.48 -5.69
C PRO A 271 -1.09 -18.23 -5.84
N GLU A 272 -0.17 -17.66 -6.61
CA GLU A 272 1.21 -18.12 -6.79
C GLU A 272 2.13 -17.11 -6.12
N LEU A 273 2.99 -17.58 -5.20
CA LEU A 273 3.98 -16.75 -4.51
C LEU A 273 5.16 -16.48 -5.45
N LEU A 274 5.43 -15.21 -5.74
CA LEU A 274 6.52 -14.76 -6.60
C LEU A 274 7.77 -14.36 -5.81
N ILE A 275 7.57 -13.68 -4.67
CA ILE A 275 8.65 -13.16 -3.83
C ILE A 275 8.35 -13.47 -2.36
N GLU A 276 9.35 -14.02 -1.67
CA GLU A 276 9.43 -14.16 -0.22
C GLU A 276 10.90 -13.98 0.19
N ASP A 277 11.30 -12.73 0.38
CA ASP A 277 12.67 -12.38 0.76
C ASP A 277 12.65 -11.16 1.69
N PRO A 278 12.37 -11.36 2.98
CA PRO A 278 12.17 -10.25 3.92
C PRO A 278 13.42 -9.39 4.15
N ALA A 279 14.61 -9.86 3.77
CA ALA A 279 15.83 -9.04 3.84
C ALA A 279 15.84 -7.93 2.78
N ARG A 280 15.23 -8.18 1.62
CA ARG A 280 15.15 -7.22 0.51
C ARG A 280 13.78 -6.62 0.33
N PHE A 281 12.72 -7.28 0.82
CA PHE A 281 11.33 -6.90 0.66
C PHE A 281 10.55 -7.34 1.89
N ALA A 282 10.40 -6.44 2.86
CA ALA A 282 9.85 -6.75 4.18
C ALA A 282 8.38 -6.34 4.35
N CYS A 283 7.89 -5.47 3.46
CA CYS A 283 6.52 -4.98 3.44
C CYS A 283 6.11 -4.76 1.98
N CYS A 284 4.92 -5.21 1.59
CA CYS A 284 4.32 -4.80 0.33
C CYS A 284 3.09 -3.97 0.64
N ASP A 285 3.24 -2.67 0.55
CA ASP A 285 2.16 -1.71 0.68
C ASP A 285 1.48 -1.50 -0.70
N GLY A 286 1.43 -0.31 -1.24
CA GLY A 286 0.86 -0.05 -2.55
C GLY A 286 1.65 -0.64 -3.72
N ILE A 287 0.93 -0.98 -4.79
CA ILE A 287 1.54 -1.46 -6.02
C ILE A 287 0.84 -0.89 -7.26
N THR A 288 1.61 -0.64 -8.31
CA THR A 288 1.09 -0.14 -9.57
C THR A 288 1.67 -0.85 -10.78
N TYR A 289 0.83 -1.10 -11.79
CA TYR A 289 1.26 -1.70 -13.06
C TYR A 289 1.61 -0.61 -14.08
N ASP A 290 2.83 -0.66 -14.60
CA ASP A 290 3.25 0.15 -15.75
C ASP A 290 2.98 -0.58 -17.05
N ARG A 291 1.95 -0.14 -17.77
CA ARG A 291 1.54 -0.72 -19.03
C ARG A 291 2.60 -0.55 -20.14
N CYS A 292 3.33 0.55 -20.12
CA CYS A 292 4.33 0.87 -21.14
C CYS A 292 5.59 0.01 -20.98
N ARG A 293 6.02 -0.21 -19.73
CA ARG A 293 7.24 -0.98 -19.40
C ARG A 293 6.95 -2.44 -19.07
N HIS A 294 5.68 -2.84 -19.00
CA HIS A 294 5.21 -4.17 -18.65
C HIS A 294 5.83 -4.69 -17.34
N CYS A 295 5.77 -3.89 -16.31
CA CYS A 295 6.29 -4.21 -14.99
C CYS A 295 5.38 -3.70 -13.87
N VAL A 296 5.61 -4.18 -12.65
CA VAL A 296 4.94 -3.73 -11.44
C VAL A 296 5.95 -2.98 -10.58
N TYR A 297 5.58 -1.79 -10.12
CA TYR A 297 6.30 -1.08 -9.05
C TYR A 297 5.62 -1.32 -7.73
N MET A 298 6.42 -1.52 -6.69
CA MET A 298 5.98 -1.84 -5.34
C MET A 298 6.67 -0.94 -4.34
N THR A 299 5.96 -0.48 -3.33
CA THR A 299 6.52 0.21 -2.19
C THR A 299 6.77 -0.75 -1.04
N ASP A 300 7.86 -0.54 -0.34
CA ASP A 300 8.20 -1.23 0.90
C ASP A 300 8.25 -0.21 2.04
N SER A 301 7.14 -0.08 2.76
CA SER A 301 6.99 0.81 3.90
C SER A 301 7.93 0.47 5.06
N ALA A 302 8.38 -0.80 5.16
CA ALA A 302 9.28 -1.22 6.22
C ALA A 302 10.73 -0.82 5.98
N LEU A 303 11.15 -0.76 4.72
CA LEU A 303 12.54 -0.54 4.33
C LEU A 303 12.78 0.84 3.69
N ASN A 304 11.79 1.73 3.65
CA ASN A 304 11.83 2.98 2.90
C ASN A 304 12.35 2.74 1.47
N ALA A 305 11.66 1.82 0.75
CA ALA A 305 12.14 1.39 -0.56
C ALA A 305 11.04 1.36 -1.63
N VAL A 306 11.49 1.44 -2.88
CA VAL A 306 10.69 1.18 -4.07
C VAL A 306 11.36 0.08 -4.88
N HIS A 307 10.56 -0.91 -5.28
CA HIS A 307 10.99 -2.07 -6.03
C HIS A 307 10.28 -2.16 -7.38
N LYS A 308 10.85 -2.98 -8.27
CA LYS A 308 10.31 -3.32 -9.58
C LYS A 308 10.26 -4.82 -9.74
N TRP A 309 9.12 -5.34 -10.18
CA TRP A 309 8.96 -6.68 -10.73
C TRP A 309 8.80 -6.59 -12.26
N ASP A 310 9.73 -7.14 -13.00
CA ASP A 310 9.63 -7.25 -14.45
C ASP A 310 8.87 -8.53 -14.81
N ILE A 311 7.69 -8.38 -15.42
CA ILE A 311 6.79 -9.50 -15.69
C ILE A 311 7.36 -10.44 -16.75
N ALA A 312 8.03 -9.89 -17.76
CA ALA A 312 8.54 -10.68 -18.89
C ALA A 312 9.75 -11.55 -18.49
N THR A 313 10.66 -10.98 -17.71
CA THR A 313 11.88 -11.65 -17.25
C THR A 313 11.74 -12.34 -15.91
N LYS A 314 10.63 -12.09 -15.19
CA LYS A 314 10.38 -12.55 -13.81
C LYS A 314 11.50 -12.15 -12.84
N THR A 315 12.00 -10.92 -12.97
CA THR A 315 13.08 -10.42 -12.13
C THR A 315 12.62 -9.35 -11.17
N PHE A 316 13.09 -9.44 -9.92
CA PHE A 316 12.89 -8.45 -8.86
C PHE A 316 14.14 -7.59 -8.71
N SER A 317 13.95 -6.28 -8.61
CA SER A 317 15.04 -5.32 -8.39
C SER A 317 14.59 -4.18 -7.49
N THR A 318 15.50 -3.70 -6.62
CA THR A 318 15.30 -2.48 -5.85
C THR A 318 15.74 -1.29 -6.70
N LEU A 319 14.85 -0.32 -6.89
CA LEU A 319 15.17 0.93 -7.58
C LEU A 319 15.85 1.93 -6.64
N TRP A 320 15.26 2.10 -5.45
CA TRP A 320 15.78 2.98 -4.41
C TRP A 320 15.44 2.43 -3.02
N ARG A 321 16.32 2.72 -2.06
CA ARG A 321 16.12 2.51 -0.63
C ARG A 321 16.93 3.58 0.13
N ASN A 322 16.35 4.14 1.19
CA ASN A 322 17.06 5.04 2.10
C ASN A 322 16.82 4.68 3.57
N GLY A 323 17.57 5.31 4.45
CA GLY A 323 17.36 5.24 5.89
C GLY A 323 16.16 6.06 6.35
N ASP A 324 16.03 6.25 7.65
CA ASP A 324 15.04 7.12 8.28
C ASP A 324 15.24 8.59 7.84
N THR A 325 14.14 9.31 7.62
CA THR A 325 14.14 10.70 7.13
C THR A 325 12.74 11.28 7.34
N ASP A 326 12.64 12.60 7.44
CA ASP A 326 11.39 13.36 7.48
C ASP A 326 10.77 13.60 6.08
N GLY A 327 11.31 13.01 5.03
CA GLY A 327 10.84 13.17 3.66
C GLY A 327 10.95 14.59 3.08
N ALA A 328 11.41 15.58 3.84
CA ALA A 328 11.38 16.99 3.44
C ALA A 328 12.28 17.31 2.23
N ASP A 329 13.31 16.50 1.99
CA ASP A 329 14.19 16.56 0.83
C ASP A 329 13.69 15.73 -0.37
N GLY A 330 12.55 15.02 -0.19
CA GLY A 330 11.92 14.17 -1.19
C GLY A 330 12.38 12.70 -1.17
N LEU A 331 13.22 12.30 -0.22
CA LEU A 331 13.49 10.89 0.03
C LEU A 331 12.23 10.16 0.53
N LEU A 332 12.27 8.84 0.48
CA LEU A 332 11.14 8.01 0.91
C LEU A 332 11.02 8.01 2.43
N ASP A 333 9.81 8.26 2.90
CA ASP A 333 9.46 8.31 4.30
C ASP A 333 8.21 7.45 4.51
N GLN A 334 8.42 6.17 4.74
CA GLN A 334 7.38 5.14 4.78
C GLN A 334 6.49 5.17 3.52
N PRO A 335 7.06 4.86 2.33
CA PRO A 335 6.31 4.93 1.07
C PRO A 335 5.16 3.92 1.05
N CYS A 336 3.94 4.36 0.68
CA CYS A 336 2.74 3.54 0.61
C CYS A 336 2.25 3.35 -0.83
N GLU A 337 1.66 4.32 -1.49
CA GLU A 337 1.10 4.13 -2.83
C GLU A 337 1.98 4.72 -3.94
N PRO A 338 2.42 3.91 -4.93
CA PRO A 338 3.10 4.38 -6.12
C PRO A 338 2.11 4.54 -7.27
N ILE A 339 2.26 5.59 -8.08
CA ILE A 339 1.49 5.77 -9.32
C ILE A 339 2.40 6.18 -10.48
N VAL A 340 2.22 5.57 -11.65
CA VAL A 340 2.89 6.01 -12.88
C VAL A 340 2.14 7.21 -13.45
N TRP A 341 2.77 8.38 -13.38
CA TRP A 341 2.22 9.65 -13.85
C TRP A 341 3.19 10.34 -14.80
N ARG A 342 2.77 10.56 -16.05
CA ARG A 342 3.57 11.22 -17.10
C ARG A 342 5.00 10.67 -17.24
N GLY A 343 5.12 9.32 -17.22
CA GLY A 343 6.38 8.62 -17.39
C GLY A 343 7.30 8.61 -16.15
N LYS A 344 6.85 9.15 -15.05
CA LYS A 344 7.52 9.15 -13.73
C LYS A 344 6.75 8.29 -12.76
N LEU A 345 7.40 7.87 -11.68
CA LEU A 345 6.75 7.24 -10.55
C LEU A 345 6.58 8.30 -9.44
N VAL A 346 5.34 8.64 -9.11
CA VAL A 346 5.01 9.45 -7.94
C VAL A 346 4.69 8.49 -6.80
N VAL A 347 5.24 8.74 -5.63
CA VAL A 347 5.13 7.89 -4.45
C VAL A 347 4.59 8.71 -3.30
N VAL A 348 3.56 8.19 -2.65
CA VAL A 348 3.00 8.76 -1.41
C VAL A 348 3.84 8.29 -0.23
N ASN A 349 4.20 9.19 0.67
CA ASN A 349 4.83 8.86 1.94
C ASN A 349 3.76 8.89 3.04
N PHE A 350 3.52 7.72 3.66
CA PHE A 350 2.46 7.52 4.65
C PHE A 350 2.79 8.18 6.00
N ASP A 351 4.05 8.06 6.41
CA ASP A 351 4.61 8.69 7.60
C ASP A 351 3.79 8.42 8.88
N MET A 352 3.63 7.15 9.20
CA MET A 352 3.02 6.68 10.45
C MET A 352 3.90 5.60 11.05
N ALA A 353 4.56 5.90 12.17
CA ALA A 353 5.50 4.98 12.79
C ALA A 353 4.80 3.72 13.34
N PHE A 354 5.29 2.56 12.90
CA PHE A 354 4.91 1.24 13.41
C PHE A 354 6.15 0.49 13.92
N PRO A 355 6.01 -0.49 14.81
CA PRO A 355 7.14 -1.29 15.27
C PRO A 355 7.90 -1.97 14.12
N GLY A 356 9.23 -1.82 14.11
CA GLY A 356 10.12 -2.49 13.17
C GLY A 356 10.15 -1.93 11.75
N LEU A 357 9.61 -0.73 11.54
CA LEU A 357 9.83 0.04 10.32
C LEU A 357 11.13 0.83 10.38
N THR A 358 11.61 1.25 9.21
CA THR A 358 12.73 2.20 9.09
C THR A 358 12.32 3.58 9.59
N ASN A 359 11.10 4.03 9.27
CA ASN A 359 10.53 5.25 9.82
C ASN A 359 10.20 5.05 11.32
N THR A 360 10.74 5.92 12.19
CA THR A 360 10.64 5.81 13.65
C THR A 360 9.80 6.89 14.31
N GLU A 361 9.44 7.96 13.58
CA GLU A 361 8.68 9.10 14.08
C GLU A 361 7.51 9.43 13.14
N ASN A 362 6.49 10.09 13.67
CA ASN A 362 5.45 10.72 12.85
C ASN A 362 5.84 12.19 12.67
N ASP A 363 6.19 12.58 11.46
CA ASP A 363 6.64 13.92 11.16
C ASP A 363 5.49 14.93 11.05
N LYS A 364 5.81 16.22 11.10
CA LYS A 364 4.82 17.30 10.96
C LYS A 364 4.62 17.74 9.51
N VAL A 365 5.41 17.18 8.62
CA VAL A 365 5.40 17.52 7.21
C VAL A 365 5.25 16.25 6.41
N HIS A 366 4.12 16.10 5.75
CA HIS A 366 3.87 14.94 4.89
C HIS A 366 4.23 15.28 3.45
N THR A 367 4.80 14.31 2.75
CA THR A 367 5.38 14.54 1.43
C THR A 367 4.95 13.51 0.39
N LEU A 368 5.09 13.89 -0.87
CA LEU A 368 5.09 12.99 -2.01
C LEU A 368 6.46 13.06 -2.67
N SER A 369 6.98 11.91 -3.03
CA SER A 369 8.23 11.77 -3.75
C SER A 369 8.00 11.53 -5.24
N VAL A 370 8.98 11.84 -6.09
CA VAL A 370 8.96 11.51 -7.52
C VAL A 370 10.26 10.90 -7.96
N ILE A 371 10.18 9.81 -8.75
CA ILE A 371 11.31 9.07 -9.32
C ILE A 371 11.20 9.14 -10.85
N ASP A 372 12.30 9.45 -11.53
CA ASP A 372 12.38 9.35 -12.99
C ASP A 372 12.56 7.88 -13.40
N LEU A 373 11.71 7.37 -14.33
CA LEU A 373 11.67 5.97 -14.76
C LEU A 373 12.45 5.71 -16.05
#